data_a06aa4671a18f64eac8740e76e04e7fa
#
_entry.id   a06aa4671a18f64eac8740e76e04e7fa
#
_cell.length_a   1.000
_cell.length_b   1.000
_cell.length_c   1.000
_cell.angle_alpha   90.00
_cell.angle_beta   90.00
_cell.angle_gamma   90.00
#
_symmetry.space_group_name_H-M   'P 1'
#
loop_
_entity.id
_entity.type
_entity.pdbx_description
1 polymer ?
#
loop_
_entity_poly.entity_id
_entity_poly.type
_entity_poly.pdbx_seq_one_letter_code
_entity_poly.pdbx_strand_id
1 'polypeptide(L)'
;MFFIIFNEVTDMSEQKRYSCVKKTKKTFEESLASLAREYPLNKITVKALCEKAQLSRNAFYFHYEDIYDLVDEIENDFINEVCGYLDDFREMGFPKNVLATIKRMVVLFGERKNTALMLLDPSFPSTLVPRLSKIFSDFNFEYYKAFHHTENRSTYDLFYMFISTGFYGMMREWLLSKDPIPVDRFVSLNYILIKRLLVLGEPEIEYGDTGNNSK
;
A
#
# COMPACT_ATOMS: atom_id res chain seq x y z
N MET A 1 33.38 23.21 25.99
CA MET A 1 32.36 22.64 26.90
C MET A 1 30.96 23.27 26.68
N PHE A 2 30.80 24.58 26.60
CA PHE A 2 29.51 25.24 26.35
C PHE A 2 28.89 24.96 24.97
N PHE A 3 29.67 24.75 23.92
CA PHE A 3 29.19 24.48 22.55
C PHE A 3 28.58 23.06 22.38
N ILE A 4 29.04 22.08 23.14
CA ILE A 4 28.54 20.71 23.10
C ILE A 4 27.17 20.62 23.78
N ILE A 5 27.00 21.32 24.92
CA ILE A 5 25.74 21.36 25.67
C ILE A 5 24.63 22.08 24.87
N PHE A 6 24.98 23.13 24.11
CA PHE A 6 24.03 23.87 23.29
C PHE A 6 23.51 23.02 22.11
N ASN A 7 24.36 22.21 21.46
CA ASN A 7 23.95 21.30 20.40
C ASN A 7 23.06 20.14 20.93
N GLU A 8 23.37 19.58 22.10
CA GLU A 8 22.54 18.53 22.69
C GLU A 8 21.15 19.02 23.11
N VAL A 9 21.04 20.22 23.65
CA VAL A 9 19.74 20.81 24.05
C VAL A 9 18.90 21.19 22.84
N THR A 10 19.51 21.65 21.75
CA THR A 10 18.83 21.98 20.50
C THR A 10 18.31 20.68 19.82
N ASP A 11 19.13 19.63 19.79
CA ASP A 11 18.78 18.31 19.24
C ASP A 11 17.64 17.66 20.04
N MET A 12 17.67 17.71 21.36
CA MET A 12 16.59 17.21 22.22
C MET A 12 15.27 17.97 22.02
N SER A 13 15.30 19.29 21.75
CA SER A 13 14.10 20.08 21.50
C SER A 13 13.50 19.80 20.13
N GLU A 14 14.32 19.62 19.11
CA GLU A 14 13.90 19.24 17.76
C GLU A 14 13.34 17.80 17.72
N GLN A 15 13.98 16.88 18.40
CA GLN A 15 13.53 15.48 18.53
C GLN A 15 12.17 15.38 19.25
N LYS A 16 11.96 16.19 20.29
CA LYS A 16 10.68 16.27 21.01
C LYS A 16 9.58 16.89 20.16
N ARG A 17 9.91 17.93 19.39
CA ARG A 17 8.99 18.58 18.43
C ARG A 17 8.61 17.60 17.31
N TYR A 18 9.57 16.89 16.71
CA TYR A 18 9.34 15.88 15.69
C TYR A 18 8.43 14.75 16.21
N SER A 19 8.68 14.25 17.41
CA SER A 19 7.85 13.21 18.04
C SER A 19 6.40 13.68 18.27
N CYS A 20 6.21 14.94 18.68
CA CYS A 20 4.89 15.54 18.88
C CYS A 20 4.11 15.66 17.56
N VAL A 21 4.75 16.13 16.49
CA VAL A 21 4.15 16.22 15.15
C VAL A 21 3.73 14.85 14.65
N LYS A 22 4.61 13.86 14.74
CA LYS A 22 4.33 12.48 14.33
C LYS A 22 3.13 11.88 15.10
N LYS A 23 3.05 12.14 16.39
CA LYS A 23 1.91 11.69 17.22
C LYS A 23 0.61 12.35 16.80
N THR A 24 0.62 13.66 16.53
CA THR A 24 -0.55 14.41 16.06
C THR A 24 -1.08 13.87 14.74
N LYS A 25 -0.20 13.68 13.75
CA LYS A 25 -0.54 13.11 12.44
C LYS A 25 -1.14 11.71 12.57
N LYS A 26 -0.52 10.84 13.35
CA LYS A 26 -1.03 9.49 13.63
C LYS A 26 -2.42 9.52 14.28
N THR A 27 -2.67 10.46 15.19
CA THR A 27 -3.99 10.60 15.84
C THR A 27 -5.07 11.01 14.83
N PHE A 28 -4.76 11.91 13.88
CA PHE A 28 -5.70 12.25 12.81
C PHE A 28 -5.95 11.08 11.86
N GLU A 29 -4.92 10.33 11.45
CA GLU A 29 -5.04 9.13 10.64
C GLU A 29 -5.98 8.09 11.29
N GLU A 30 -5.72 7.72 12.54
CA GLU A 30 -6.53 6.74 13.28
C GLU A 30 -7.99 7.20 13.45
N SER A 31 -8.18 8.51 13.68
CA SER A 31 -9.51 9.12 13.79
C SER A 31 -10.26 9.11 12.46
N LEU A 32 -9.58 9.41 11.36
CA LEU A 32 -10.15 9.35 10.01
C LEU A 32 -10.56 7.90 9.67
N ALA A 33 -9.66 6.94 9.89
CA ALA A 33 -9.94 5.53 9.65
C ALA A 33 -11.14 5.01 10.49
N SER A 34 -11.31 5.53 11.70
CA SER A 34 -12.48 5.22 12.53
C SER A 34 -13.78 5.80 11.96
N LEU A 35 -13.76 7.08 11.52
CA LEU A 35 -14.93 7.75 10.94
C LEU A 35 -15.33 7.18 9.59
N ALA A 36 -14.36 6.79 8.76
CA ALA A 36 -14.60 6.20 7.44
C ALA A 36 -15.31 4.84 7.49
N ARG A 37 -15.36 4.18 8.65
CA ARG A 37 -16.16 2.96 8.85
C ARG A 37 -17.66 3.23 8.96
N GLU A 38 -18.04 4.46 9.30
CA GLU A 38 -19.42 4.85 9.56
C GLU A 38 -19.96 5.82 8.51
N TYR A 39 -19.07 6.60 7.90
CA TYR A 39 -19.44 7.69 6.99
C TYR A 39 -18.57 7.66 5.72
N PRO A 40 -19.16 7.92 4.55
CA PRO A 40 -18.39 8.15 3.34
C PRO A 40 -17.53 9.41 3.47
N LEU A 41 -16.35 9.44 2.80
CA LEU A 41 -15.35 10.49 2.95
C LEU A 41 -15.93 11.91 2.79
N ASN A 42 -16.80 12.12 1.80
CA ASN A 42 -17.44 13.41 1.51
C ASN A 42 -18.44 13.89 2.61
N LYS A 43 -18.72 13.08 3.61
CA LYS A 43 -19.51 13.43 4.80
C LYS A 43 -18.66 13.67 6.04
N ILE A 44 -17.38 13.31 6.01
CA ILE A 44 -16.45 13.54 7.11
C ILE A 44 -16.00 15.01 7.06
N THR A 45 -16.25 15.74 8.13
CA THR A 45 -15.84 17.15 8.24
C THR A 45 -14.62 17.29 9.13
N VAL A 46 -13.81 18.33 8.93
CA VAL A 46 -12.68 18.69 9.84
C VAL A 46 -13.17 18.82 11.29
N LYS A 47 -14.42 19.33 11.48
CA LYS A 47 -15.00 19.40 12.83
C LYS A 47 -15.14 18.04 13.46
N ALA A 48 -15.79 17.10 12.77
CA ALA A 48 -16.03 15.74 13.26
C ALA A 48 -14.70 14.99 13.50
N LEU A 49 -13.73 15.17 12.60
CA LEU A 49 -12.40 14.58 12.74
C LEU A 49 -11.68 15.12 13.98
N CYS A 50 -11.66 16.44 14.20
CA CYS A 50 -11.02 17.07 15.36
C CYS A 50 -11.68 16.65 16.68
N GLU A 51 -13.01 16.56 16.72
CA GLU A 51 -13.75 16.05 17.87
C GLU A 51 -13.39 14.59 18.17
N LYS A 52 -13.32 13.74 17.16
CA LYS A 52 -12.90 12.33 17.29
C LYS A 52 -11.45 12.20 17.74
N ALA A 53 -10.56 13.02 17.21
CA ALA A 53 -9.13 13.05 17.54
C ALA A 53 -8.84 13.71 18.90
N GLN A 54 -9.78 14.43 19.48
CA GLN A 54 -9.61 15.30 20.65
C GLN A 54 -8.50 16.34 20.43
N LEU A 55 -8.41 16.88 19.22
CA LEU A 55 -7.44 17.88 18.80
C LEU A 55 -8.16 19.14 18.30
N SER A 56 -7.47 20.27 18.36
CA SER A 56 -8.04 21.55 17.87
C SER A 56 -8.03 21.62 16.34
N ARG A 57 -8.96 22.41 15.77
CA ARG A 57 -8.93 22.73 14.34
C ARG A 57 -7.66 23.46 13.93
N ASN A 58 -7.08 24.27 14.81
CA ASN A 58 -5.81 24.94 14.53
C ASN A 58 -4.68 23.91 14.38
N ALA A 59 -4.68 22.82 15.17
CA ALA A 59 -3.73 21.74 15.02
C ALA A 59 -3.92 21.00 13.69
N PHE A 60 -5.17 20.86 13.21
CA PHE A 60 -5.44 20.29 11.89
C PHE A 60 -4.91 21.20 10.77
N TYR A 61 -5.34 22.45 10.72
CA TYR A 61 -4.95 23.40 9.68
C TYR A 61 -3.48 23.82 9.71
N PHE A 62 -2.76 23.48 10.77
CA PHE A 62 -1.30 23.57 10.80
C PHE A 62 -0.62 22.52 9.89
N HIS A 63 -1.28 21.38 9.65
CA HIS A 63 -0.73 20.26 8.90
C HIS A 63 -1.40 20.05 7.55
N TYR A 64 -2.71 20.35 7.44
CA TYR A 64 -3.55 19.96 6.29
C TYR A 64 -4.48 21.10 5.87
N GLU A 65 -4.69 21.22 4.56
CA GLU A 65 -5.67 22.15 4.02
C GLU A 65 -7.10 21.65 4.23
N ASP A 66 -7.32 20.35 3.97
CA ASP A 66 -8.61 19.68 4.13
C ASP A 66 -8.45 18.17 4.42
N ILE A 67 -9.59 17.46 4.43
CA ILE A 67 -9.60 16.00 4.66
C ILE A 67 -8.93 15.22 3.53
N TYR A 68 -8.99 15.71 2.30
CA TYR A 68 -8.39 15.04 1.14
C TYR A 68 -6.86 15.14 1.19
N ASP A 69 -6.32 16.30 1.62
CA ASP A 69 -4.87 16.47 1.86
C ASP A 69 -4.35 15.50 2.94
N LEU A 70 -5.12 15.27 4.01
CA LEU A 70 -4.81 14.22 4.99
C LEU A 70 -4.82 12.82 4.36
N VAL A 71 -5.79 12.50 3.50
CA VAL A 71 -5.84 11.20 2.80
C VAL A 71 -4.63 11.03 1.91
N ASP A 72 -4.28 12.06 1.14
CA ASP A 72 -3.13 12.04 0.23
C ASP A 72 -1.81 11.85 1.00
N GLU A 73 -1.65 12.48 2.17
CA GLU A 73 -0.48 12.24 3.01
C GLU A 73 -0.43 10.79 3.50
N ILE A 74 -1.55 10.25 3.98
CA ILE A 74 -1.62 8.86 4.46
C ILE A 74 -1.23 7.88 3.33
N GLU A 75 -1.75 8.08 2.12
CA GLU A 75 -1.40 7.26 0.96
C GLU A 75 0.08 7.38 0.59
N ASN A 76 0.61 8.61 0.59
CA ASN A 76 2.02 8.87 0.32
C ASN A 76 2.94 8.21 1.35
N ASP A 77 2.57 8.20 2.63
CA ASP A 77 3.32 7.51 3.68
C ASP A 77 3.38 6.00 3.42
N PHE A 78 2.26 5.35 3.05
CA PHE A 78 2.26 3.93 2.65
C PHE A 78 3.15 3.67 1.44
N ILE A 79 3.06 4.53 0.42
CA ILE A 79 3.85 4.39 -0.82
C ILE A 79 5.34 4.55 -0.54
N ASN A 80 5.72 5.57 0.23
CA ASN A 80 7.12 5.84 0.56
C ASN A 80 7.74 4.68 1.36
N GLU A 81 6.98 4.11 2.29
CA GLU A 81 7.44 2.95 3.06
C GLU A 81 7.63 1.72 2.16
N VAL A 82 6.70 1.48 1.24
CA VAL A 82 6.80 0.40 0.25
C VAL A 82 7.96 0.63 -0.71
N CYS A 83 8.17 1.84 -1.21
CA CYS A 83 9.31 2.15 -2.09
C CYS A 83 10.65 1.91 -1.39
N GLY A 84 10.76 2.26 -0.11
CA GLY A 84 11.95 1.95 0.69
C GLY A 84 12.25 0.45 0.73
N TYR A 85 11.22 -0.40 0.86
CA TYR A 85 11.42 -1.86 0.82
C TYR A 85 11.86 -2.37 -0.56
N LEU A 86 11.35 -1.78 -1.64
CA LEU A 86 11.73 -2.19 -3.00
C LEU A 86 13.20 -1.90 -3.29
N ASP A 87 13.72 -0.78 -2.82
CA ASP A 87 15.14 -0.44 -2.96
C ASP A 87 16.02 -1.44 -2.23
N ASP A 88 15.66 -1.83 -1.00
CA ASP A 88 16.37 -2.85 -0.23
C ASP A 88 16.37 -4.22 -0.93
N PHE A 89 15.31 -4.54 -1.69
CA PHE A 89 15.14 -5.86 -2.30
C PHE A 89 15.62 -5.95 -3.76
N ARG A 90 16.00 -4.83 -4.36
CA ARG A 90 16.46 -4.78 -5.76
C ARG A 90 17.61 -5.75 -6.02
N GLU A 91 18.55 -5.86 -5.08
CA GLU A 91 19.73 -6.73 -5.21
C GLU A 91 19.45 -8.21 -4.91
N MET A 92 18.31 -8.53 -4.28
CA MET A 92 18.00 -9.92 -3.89
C MET A 92 17.62 -10.81 -5.09
N GLY A 93 17.20 -10.22 -6.20
CA GLY A 93 16.76 -10.94 -7.40
C GLY A 93 15.47 -11.73 -7.22
N PHE A 94 14.79 -12.01 -8.35
CA PHE A 94 13.61 -12.87 -8.38
C PHE A 94 14.00 -14.35 -8.14
N PRO A 95 13.23 -15.17 -7.37
CA PRO A 95 11.96 -14.84 -6.73
C PRO A 95 12.07 -14.43 -5.25
N LYS A 96 13.28 -14.22 -4.72
CA LYS A 96 13.48 -13.91 -3.29
C LYS A 96 12.90 -12.55 -2.91
N ASN A 97 13.05 -11.56 -3.81
CA ASN A 97 12.47 -10.24 -3.62
C ASN A 97 10.94 -10.28 -3.48
N VAL A 98 10.25 -11.13 -4.23
CA VAL A 98 8.78 -11.28 -4.17
C VAL A 98 8.33 -11.72 -2.78
N LEU A 99 8.97 -12.76 -2.21
CA LEU A 99 8.64 -13.24 -0.87
C LEU A 99 8.88 -12.17 0.19
N ALA A 100 10.03 -11.48 0.12
CA ALA A 100 10.39 -10.43 1.07
C ALA A 100 9.40 -9.25 0.98
N THR A 101 9.02 -8.85 -0.23
CA THR A 101 8.03 -7.79 -0.48
C THR A 101 6.68 -8.16 0.10
N ILE A 102 6.14 -9.35 -0.20
CA ILE A 102 4.85 -9.81 0.35
C ILE A 102 4.88 -9.77 1.88
N LYS A 103 5.95 -10.28 2.48
CA LYS A 103 6.09 -10.30 3.94
C LYS A 103 6.05 -8.88 4.53
N ARG A 104 6.79 -7.94 3.96
CA ARG A 104 6.81 -6.53 4.41
C ARG A 104 5.45 -5.86 4.23
N MET A 105 4.80 -6.09 3.09
CA MET A 105 3.44 -5.58 2.83
C MET A 105 2.44 -6.09 3.87
N VAL A 106 2.44 -7.39 4.16
CA VAL A 106 1.53 -8.00 5.15
C VAL A 106 1.77 -7.40 6.54
N VAL A 107 3.02 -7.19 6.94
CA VAL A 107 3.37 -6.56 8.23
C VAL A 107 2.88 -5.11 8.25
N LEU A 108 3.21 -4.30 7.24
CA LEU A 108 2.81 -2.89 7.16
C LEU A 108 1.29 -2.71 7.25
N PHE A 109 0.54 -3.47 6.43
CA PHE A 109 -0.92 -3.39 6.43
C PHE A 109 -1.52 -3.93 7.74
N GLY A 110 -0.89 -4.92 8.36
CA GLY A 110 -1.30 -5.45 9.66
C GLY A 110 -1.08 -4.47 10.81
N GLU A 111 0.05 -3.79 10.86
CA GLU A 111 0.38 -2.78 11.88
C GLU A 111 -0.52 -1.55 11.80
N ARG A 112 -0.94 -1.17 10.58
CA ARG A 112 -1.87 -0.05 10.32
C ARG A 112 -3.26 -0.55 9.91
N LYS A 113 -3.75 -1.63 10.52
CA LYS A 113 -4.95 -2.37 10.12
C LYS A 113 -6.17 -1.50 9.81
N ASN A 114 -6.52 -0.55 10.67
CA ASN A 114 -7.71 0.28 10.48
C ASN A 114 -7.57 1.21 9.27
N THR A 115 -6.41 1.83 9.12
CA THR A 115 -6.08 2.67 7.96
C THR A 115 -6.02 1.83 6.68
N ALA A 116 -5.38 0.67 6.72
CA ALA A 116 -5.33 -0.26 5.60
C ALA A 116 -6.73 -0.68 5.15
N LEU A 117 -7.63 -1.02 6.08
CA LEU A 117 -9.01 -1.38 5.76
C LEU A 117 -9.79 -0.22 5.14
N MET A 118 -9.55 1.02 5.59
CA MET A 118 -10.14 2.21 4.97
C MET A 118 -9.65 2.37 3.52
N LEU A 119 -8.34 2.31 3.30
CA LEU A 119 -7.75 2.52 1.97
C LEU A 119 -8.02 1.36 0.98
N LEU A 120 -8.26 0.15 1.49
CA LEU A 120 -8.63 -1.03 0.68
C LEU A 120 -10.13 -1.18 0.50
N ASP A 121 -10.96 -0.32 1.09
CA ASP A 121 -12.41 -0.40 0.91
C ASP A 121 -12.79 0.11 -0.49
N PRO A 122 -13.52 -0.68 -1.31
CA PRO A 122 -13.91 -0.25 -2.65
C PRO A 122 -14.82 0.99 -2.69
N SER A 123 -15.48 1.31 -1.58
CA SER A 123 -16.34 2.50 -1.46
C SER A 123 -15.57 3.75 -1.04
N PHE A 124 -14.34 3.61 -0.57
CA PHE A 124 -13.48 4.72 -0.20
C PHE A 124 -12.69 5.20 -1.42
N PRO A 125 -12.66 6.51 -1.72
CA PRO A 125 -12.01 7.04 -2.93
C PRO A 125 -10.48 7.10 -2.76
N SER A 126 -9.84 5.92 -2.57
CA SER A 126 -8.40 5.77 -2.43
C SER A 126 -7.72 5.51 -3.77
N THR A 127 -6.55 6.11 -3.96
CA THR A 127 -5.66 5.86 -5.11
C THR A 127 -4.50 4.93 -4.75
N LEU A 128 -4.41 4.45 -3.50
CA LEU A 128 -3.30 3.65 -3.01
C LEU A 128 -3.07 2.37 -3.85
N VAL A 129 -4.13 1.58 -4.07
CA VAL A 129 -4.01 0.30 -4.80
C VAL A 129 -3.56 0.50 -6.24
N PRO A 130 -4.18 1.39 -7.06
CA PRO A 130 -3.68 1.68 -8.41
C PRO A 130 -2.22 2.14 -8.44
N ARG A 131 -1.83 3.04 -7.52
CA ARG A 131 -0.46 3.57 -7.45
C ARG A 131 0.55 2.48 -7.07
N LEU A 132 0.27 1.69 -6.05
CA LEU A 132 1.14 0.57 -5.67
C LEU A 132 1.21 -0.48 -6.78
N SER A 133 0.09 -0.81 -7.42
CA SER A 133 0.06 -1.75 -8.55
C SER A 133 0.96 -1.29 -9.67
N LYS A 134 0.94 0.01 -10.02
CA LYS A 134 1.83 0.56 -11.03
C LYS A 134 3.31 0.48 -10.62
N ILE A 135 3.65 0.87 -9.40
CA ILE A 135 5.02 0.82 -8.89
C ILE A 135 5.58 -0.61 -8.96
N PHE A 136 4.81 -1.60 -8.49
CA PHE A 136 5.23 -2.99 -8.53
C PHE A 136 5.26 -3.56 -9.95
N SER A 137 4.33 -3.17 -10.82
CA SER A 137 4.35 -3.55 -12.24
C SER A 137 5.64 -3.06 -12.90
N ASP A 138 5.96 -1.78 -12.72
CA ASP A 138 7.19 -1.19 -13.30
C ASP A 138 8.45 -1.86 -12.71
N PHE A 139 8.47 -2.15 -11.41
CA PHE A 139 9.59 -2.82 -10.75
C PHE A 139 9.83 -4.25 -11.26
N ASN A 140 8.77 -5.00 -11.54
CA ASN A 140 8.87 -6.42 -11.90
C ASN A 140 8.91 -6.68 -13.42
N PHE A 141 8.61 -5.68 -14.27
CA PHE A 141 8.50 -5.88 -15.72
C PHE A 141 9.78 -6.39 -16.37
N GLU A 142 10.94 -5.88 -15.96
CA GLU A 142 12.22 -6.32 -16.53
C GLU A 142 12.51 -7.80 -16.24
N TYR A 143 12.11 -8.29 -15.04
CA TYR A 143 12.23 -9.72 -14.71
C TYR A 143 11.25 -10.55 -15.55
N TYR A 144 10.00 -10.10 -15.69
CA TYR A 144 9.01 -10.76 -16.50
C TYR A 144 9.45 -10.85 -17.97
N LYS A 145 9.92 -9.75 -18.55
CA LYS A 145 10.44 -9.66 -19.91
C LYS A 145 11.60 -10.62 -20.15
N ALA A 146 12.57 -10.64 -19.24
CA ALA A 146 13.72 -11.53 -19.36
C ALA A 146 13.33 -13.02 -19.23
N PHE A 147 12.34 -13.35 -18.40
CA PHE A 147 11.91 -14.72 -18.16
C PHE A 147 11.04 -15.28 -19.29
N HIS A 148 10.11 -14.48 -19.81
CA HIS A 148 9.16 -14.89 -20.86
C HIS A 148 9.60 -14.53 -22.28
N HIS A 149 10.74 -13.88 -22.45
CA HIS A 149 11.26 -13.44 -23.75
C HIS A 149 10.23 -12.59 -24.54
N THR A 150 9.45 -11.76 -23.85
CA THR A 150 8.39 -10.93 -24.41
C THR A 150 8.61 -9.45 -24.13
N GLU A 151 8.25 -8.60 -25.08
CA GLU A 151 8.21 -7.13 -24.93
C GLU A 151 6.75 -6.63 -24.75
N ASN A 152 5.78 -7.55 -24.67
CA ASN A 152 4.36 -7.18 -24.63
C ASN A 152 3.95 -6.59 -23.28
N ARG A 153 4.17 -5.30 -23.12
CA ARG A 153 3.83 -4.56 -21.91
C ARG A 153 2.33 -4.56 -21.62
N SER A 154 1.49 -4.47 -22.67
CA SER A 154 0.03 -4.40 -22.48
C SER A 154 -0.54 -5.68 -21.87
N THR A 155 -0.11 -6.85 -22.38
CA THR A 155 -0.50 -8.16 -21.81
C THR A 155 0.00 -8.29 -20.37
N TYR A 156 1.25 -7.90 -20.12
CA TYR A 156 1.81 -7.91 -18.78
C TYR A 156 1.02 -7.03 -17.80
N ASP A 157 0.64 -5.81 -18.19
CA ASP A 157 -0.10 -4.89 -17.32
C ASP A 157 -1.48 -5.45 -16.95
N LEU A 158 -2.19 -6.10 -17.89
CA LEU A 158 -3.46 -6.79 -17.60
C LEU A 158 -3.27 -7.96 -16.62
N PHE A 159 -2.25 -8.75 -16.86
CA PHE A 159 -1.88 -9.87 -15.99
C PHE A 159 -1.50 -9.40 -14.59
N TYR A 160 -0.70 -8.34 -14.51
CA TYR A 160 -0.29 -7.76 -13.25
C TYR A 160 -1.46 -7.11 -12.49
N MET A 161 -2.42 -6.51 -13.20
CA MET A 161 -3.66 -6.02 -12.61
C MET A 161 -4.44 -7.13 -11.93
N PHE A 162 -4.55 -8.30 -12.56
CA PHE A 162 -5.19 -9.48 -11.96
C PHE A 162 -4.48 -9.92 -10.67
N ILE A 163 -3.13 -10.02 -10.70
CA ILE A 163 -2.33 -10.39 -9.53
C ILE A 163 -2.53 -9.38 -8.39
N SER A 164 -2.40 -8.09 -8.68
CA SER A 164 -2.48 -7.04 -7.65
C SER A 164 -3.86 -6.94 -7.05
N THR A 165 -4.92 -6.97 -7.86
CA THR A 165 -6.30 -6.95 -7.38
C THR A 165 -6.59 -8.16 -6.49
N GLY A 166 -6.14 -9.34 -6.89
CA GLY A 166 -6.25 -10.56 -6.09
C GLY A 166 -5.51 -10.45 -4.75
N PHE A 167 -4.27 -9.95 -4.76
CA PHE A 167 -3.47 -9.76 -3.55
C PHE A 167 -4.13 -8.78 -2.56
N TYR A 168 -4.55 -7.59 -3.02
CA TYR A 168 -5.17 -6.61 -2.13
C TYR A 168 -6.56 -7.04 -1.66
N GLY A 169 -7.32 -7.74 -2.49
CA GLY A 169 -8.59 -8.36 -2.10
C GLY A 169 -8.39 -9.40 -0.99
N MET A 170 -7.43 -10.30 -1.14
CA MET A 170 -7.09 -11.29 -0.10
C MET A 170 -6.57 -10.61 1.18
N MET A 171 -5.77 -9.55 1.06
CA MET A 171 -5.28 -8.76 2.18
C MET A 171 -6.44 -8.15 2.98
N ARG A 172 -7.39 -7.54 2.29
CA ARG A 172 -8.57 -6.94 2.92
C ARG A 172 -9.38 -7.99 3.68
N GLU A 173 -9.70 -9.12 3.05
CA GLU A 173 -10.47 -10.20 3.69
C GLU A 173 -9.72 -10.82 4.88
N TRP A 174 -8.40 -10.98 4.77
CA TRP A 174 -7.57 -11.44 5.88
C TRP A 174 -7.59 -10.47 7.07
N LEU A 175 -7.49 -9.16 6.80
CA LEU A 175 -7.57 -8.12 7.84
C LEU A 175 -8.97 -8.04 8.47
N LEU A 176 -10.04 -8.29 7.72
CA LEU A 176 -11.41 -8.29 8.22
C LEU A 176 -11.75 -9.52 9.08
N SER A 177 -11.04 -10.63 8.87
CA SER A 177 -11.32 -11.88 9.56
C SER A 177 -11.23 -11.74 11.08
N LYS A 178 -12.16 -12.37 11.79
CA LYS A 178 -12.13 -12.49 13.26
C LYS A 178 -11.16 -13.55 13.73
N ASP A 179 -10.91 -14.55 12.88
CA ASP A 179 -9.96 -15.66 13.12
C ASP A 179 -9.08 -15.82 11.87
N PRO A 180 -8.13 -14.90 11.66
CA PRO A 180 -7.29 -14.94 10.47
C PRO A 180 -6.28 -16.09 10.56
N ILE A 181 -5.98 -16.69 9.41
CA ILE A 181 -4.84 -17.62 9.33
C ILE A 181 -3.55 -16.90 9.75
N PRO A 182 -2.57 -17.61 10.34
CA PRO A 182 -1.30 -17.01 10.77
C PRO A 182 -0.60 -16.25 9.63
N VAL A 183 0.07 -15.15 9.97
CA VAL A 183 0.80 -14.28 9.03
C VAL A 183 1.69 -15.07 8.09
N ASP A 184 2.52 -15.98 8.61
CA ASP A 184 3.44 -16.76 7.78
C ASP A 184 2.71 -17.66 6.77
N ARG A 185 1.53 -18.19 7.13
CA ARG A 185 0.70 -18.97 6.23
C ARG A 185 0.06 -18.10 5.15
N PHE A 186 -0.42 -16.91 5.52
CA PHE A 186 -0.96 -15.94 4.57
C PHE A 186 0.12 -15.47 3.57
N VAL A 187 1.31 -15.15 4.05
CA VAL A 187 2.47 -14.79 3.23
C VAL A 187 2.84 -15.93 2.27
N SER A 188 2.94 -17.17 2.77
CA SER A 188 3.29 -18.34 1.97
C SER A 188 2.26 -18.61 0.89
N LEU A 189 0.95 -18.50 1.19
CA LEU A 189 -0.12 -18.66 0.22
C LEU A 189 -0.02 -17.65 -0.92
N ASN A 190 0.10 -16.37 -0.59
CA ASN A 190 0.24 -15.31 -1.59
C ASN A 190 1.51 -15.50 -2.45
N TYR A 191 2.63 -15.84 -1.82
CA TYR A 191 3.87 -16.10 -2.54
C TYR A 191 3.72 -17.25 -3.55
N ILE A 192 3.11 -18.37 -3.16
CA ILE A 192 2.88 -19.52 -4.06
C ILE A 192 2.01 -19.12 -5.24
N LEU A 193 0.91 -18.39 -5.00
CA LEU A 193 -0.01 -17.94 -6.03
C LEU A 193 0.69 -16.98 -7.01
N ILE A 194 1.32 -15.93 -6.50
CA ILE A 194 2.00 -14.92 -7.31
C ILE A 194 3.15 -15.55 -8.10
N LYS A 195 3.98 -16.38 -7.47
CA LYS A 195 5.08 -17.08 -8.15
C LYS A 195 4.58 -17.96 -9.29
N ARG A 196 3.51 -18.75 -9.08
CA ARG A 196 2.95 -19.58 -10.11
C ARG A 196 2.40 -18.79 -11.28
N LEU A 197 1.68 -17.71 -10.98
CA LEU A 197 1.14 -16.83 -12.01
C LEU A 197 2.26 -16.14 -12.81
N LEU A 198 3.29 -15.63 -12.15
CA LEU A 198 4.42 -15.00 -12.83
C LEU A 198 5.23 -15.95 -13.71
N VAL A 199 5.21 -17.27 -13.40
CA VAL A 199 5.92 -18.29 -14.17
C VAL A 199 5.09 -18.82 -15.34
N LEU A 200 3.74 -18.75 -15.28
CA LEU A 200 2.87 -19.30 -16.33
C LEU A 200 3.01 -18.59 -17.70
N GLY A 201 3.50 -17.35 -17.73
CA GLY A 201 3.70 -16.59 -18.97
C GLY A 201 2.41 -16.26 -19.72
N GLU A 202 2.59 -15.81 -20.95
CA GLU A 202 1.47 -15.64 -21.87
C GLU A 202 0.94 -17.06 -22.23
N PRO A 203 -0.37 -17.32 -22.04
CA PRO A 203 -0.91 -18.58 -22.50
C PRO A 203 -0.79 -18.64 -24.03
N GLU A 204 -0.15 -19.67 -24.57
CA GLU A 204 -0.31 -20.04 -25.98
C GLU A 204 -1.77 -20.49 -26.17
N ILE A 205 -2.67 -19.53 -26.29
CA ILE A 205 -4.04 -19.81 -26.69
C ILE A 205 -3.98 -19.98 -28.19
N GLU A 206 -3.84 -21.24 -28.67
CA GLU A 206 -4.23 -21.58 -30.02
C GLU A 206 -5.73 -21.26 -30.15
N TYR A 207 -6.04 -20.07 -30.64
CA TYR A 207 -7.36 -19.80 -31.19
C TYR A 207 -7.47 -20.73 -32.40
N GLY A 208 -8.10 -21.87 -32.21
CA GLY A 208 -8.42 -22.77 -33.31
C GLY A 208 -9.03 -21.94 -34.42
N ASP A 209 -8.44 -22.02 -35.59
CA ASP A 209 -8.84 -21.30 -36.80
C ASP A 209 -10.35 -21.54 -36.99
N THR A 210 -11.17 -20.53 -36.61
CA THR A 210 -12.60 -20.57 -36.94
C THR A 210 -12.68 -20.36 -38.43
N GLY A 211 -12.46 -21.47 -39.12
CA GLY A 211 -12.51 -21.53 -40.58
C GLY A 211 -13.72 -20.79 -41.10
N ASN A 212 -13.44 -19.70 -41.74
CA ASN A 212 -14.39 -18.94 -42.54
C ASN A 212 -14.78 -19.77 -43.75
N ASN A 213 -15.72 -20.73 -43.58
CA ASN A 213 -16.36 -21.42 -44.67
C ASN A 213 -17.48 -20.52 -45.23
N SER A 214 -17.10 -19.51 -45.95
CA SER A 214 -18.02 -18.83 -46.91
C SER A 214 -18.15 -19.70 -48.16
N LYS A 215 -19.26 -20.39 -48.27
CA LYS A 215 -19.81 -20.81 -49.56
C LYS A 215 -21.11 -20.06 -49.80
#